data_b940ac59b7a383a90acf4bf773bdf95b
#
_entry.id   b940ac59b7a383a90acf4bf773bdf95b
#
_cell.length_a   1.000
_cell.length_b   1.000
_cell.length_c   1.000
_cell.angle_alpha   90.00
_cell.angle_beta   90.00
_cell.angle_gamma   90.00
#
_symmetry.space_group_name_H-M   'P 1'
#
loop_
_entity.id
_entity.type
_entity.pdbx_description
1 polymer ?
#
loop_
_entity_poly.entity_id
_entity_poly.type
_entity_poly.pdbx_seq_one_letter_code
_entity_poly.pdbx_strand_id
1 'polypeptide(L)'
;SMNANPKFLAATAEVDAAAVAPLPKSRRVYETGSRPDIRVPFREIEQDDTPTMFGGEKNPPLTVYDCSGPYTDPDAKIDIRRGLPALRRDWIEERGDTEVLPGPSSDYGRERLTDPKLTAMRFDLQRPPRRARSGANVSQMHYARRGIVTPEMEYVAIRESLRREHYLQTLRDSGPDGEKMVKRLLRQ
;
A
#
# COMPACT_ATOMS: atom_id res chain seq x y z
N SER A 1 -27.16 -31.30 12.83
CA SER A 1 -27.77 -30.01 12.46
C SER A 1 -27.13 -28.92 13.29
N MET A 2 -26.06 -28.28 12.74
CA MET A 2 -25.51 -27.08 13.32
C MET A 2 -26.29 -25.89 12.76
N ASN A 3 -27.10 -25.27 13.60
CA ASN A 3 -27.78 -24.04 13.29
C ASN A 3 -26.72 -22.94 13.08
N ALA A 4 -26.50 -22.59 11.83
CA ALA A 4 -25.77 -21.37 11.51
C ALA A 4 -26.58 -20.20 12.06
N ASN A 5 -25.99 -19.45 12.98
CA ASN A 5 -26.64 -18.31 13.63
C ASN A 5 -26.87 -17.20 12.58
N PRO A 6 -28.11 -16.92 12.16
CA PRO A 6 -28.40 -15.97 11.11
C PRO A 6 -28.04 -14.52 11.48
N LYS A 7 -27.71 -14.25 12.74
CA LYS A 7 -27.28 -12.92 13.20
C LYS A 7 -25.89 -12.52 12.70
N PHE A 8 -25.05 -13.47 12.27
CA PHE A 8 -23.72 -13.16 11.72
C PHE A 8 -23.77 -12.66 10.27
N LEU A 9 -24.87 -12.91 9.55
CA LEU A 9 -25.02 -12.51 8.14
C LEU A 9 -25.70 -11.15 7.95
N ALA A 10 -26.24 -10.57 9.01
CA ALA A 10 -26.99 -9.30 8.92
C ALA A 10 -26.18 -8.04 9.27
N ALA A 11 -24.95 -8.18 9.71
CA ALA A 11 -24.09 -7.02 9.95
C ALA A 11 -23.37 -6.64 8.64
N THR A 12 -24.08 -5.94 7.77
CA THR A 12 -23.47 -5.01 6.81
C THR A 12 -22.96 -3.79 7.59
N ALA A 13 -22.01 -3.99 8.48
CA ALA A 13 -21.29 -2.87 9.02
C ALA A 13 -20.33 -2.42 7.90
N GLU A 14 -20.71 -1.38 7.16
CA GLU A 14 -19.70 -0.48 6.61
C GLU A 14 -18.87 -0.07 7.83
N VAL A 15 -17.70 -0.64 7.97
CA VAL A 15 -16.74 -0.12 8.94
C VAL A 15 -16.30 1.20 8.36
N ASP A 16 -16.94 2.26 8.83
CA ASP A 16 -16.48 3.61 8.52
C ASP A 16 -15.03 3.70 9.06
N ALA A 17 -14.07 3.89 8.16
CA ALA A 17 -12.68 4.06 8.56
C ALA A 17 -12.51 5.26 9.49
N ALA A 18 -13.44 6.22 9.46
CA ALA A 18 -13.53 7.32 10.41
C ALA A 18 -13.88 6.88 11.84
N ALA A 19 -14.44 5.68 12.02
CA ALA A 19 -14.72 5.13 13.35
C ALA A 19 -13.48 4.50 14.01
N VAL A 20 -12.40 4.29 13.26
CA VAL A 20 -11.11 3.96 13.86
C VAL A 20 -10.56 5.24 14.46
N ALA A 21 -10.47 5.30 15.79
CA ALA A 21 -9.92 6.45 16.50
C ALA A 21 -8.59 6.86 15.85
N PRO A 22 -8.44 8.13 15.42
CA PRO A 22 -7.23 8.57 14.79
C PRO A 22 -6.06 8.33 15.73
N LEU A 23 -4.96 7.80 15.21
CA LEU A 23 -3.75 7.63 15.99
C LEU A 23 -3.30 9.03 16.45
N PRO A 24 -3.22 9.28 17.78
CA PRO A 24 -2.84 10.58 18.30
C PRO A 24 -1.44 10.94 17.78
N LYS A 25 -1.20 12.22 17.55
CA LYS A 25 0.09 12.75 17.07
C LYS A 25 0.59 12.15 15.74
N SER A 26 -0.28 11.56 14.96
CA SER A 26 0.11 11.12 13.63
C SER A 26 -1.01 11.32 12.61
N ARG A 27 -0.62 11.61 11.37
CA ARG A 27 -1.55 11.78 10.27
C ARG A 27 -1.04 11.08 9.03
N ARG A 28 -1.97 10.64 8.19
CA ARG A 28 -1.65 10.13 6.85
C ARG A 28 -1.43 11.30 5.91
N VAL A 29 -0.34 11.26 5.16
CA VAL A 29 -0.02 12.17 4.07
C VAL A 29 0.27 11.36 2.82
N TYR A 30 -0.03 11.92 1.64
CA TYR A 30 0.23 11.26 0.36
C TYR A 30 1.22 12.06 -0.47
N GLU A 31 2.24 11.37 -0.97
CA GLU A 31 3.08 11.89 -2.05
C GLU A 31 2.53 11.43 -3.38
N THR A 32 2.31 12.37 -4.29
CA THR A 32 1.73 12.10 -5.61
C THR A 32 2.85 12.03 -6.65
N GLY A 33 2.76 11.06 -7.55
CA GLY A 33 3.67 10.91 -8.67
C GLY A 33 3.32 11.81 -9.86
N SER A 34 3.77 11.42 -11.04
CA SER A 34 3.48 12.12 -12.31
C SER A 34 1.99 12.14 -12.67
N ARG A 35 1.23 11.22 -12.08
CA ARG A 35 -0.22 11.08 -12.23
C ARG A 35 -0.90 11.12 -10.85
N PRO A 36 -2.12 11.69 -10.75
CA PRO A 36 -2.83 11.78 -9.47
C PRO A 36 -3.24 10.43 -8.88
N ASP A 37 -3.32 9.37 -9.67
CA ASP A 37 -3.61 8.01 -9.22
C ASP A 37 -2.37 7.25 -8.70
N ILE A 38 -1.17 7.83 -8.85
CA ILE A 38 0.06 7.33 -8.21
C ILE A 38 0.24 8.06 -6.89
N ARG A 39 -0.36 7.52 -5.83
CA ARG A 39 -0.36 8.11 -4.48
C ARG A 39 0.33 7.18 -3.51
N VAL A 40 1.43 7.63 -2.96
CA VAL A 40 2.22 6.86 -1.99
C VAL A 40 1.90 7.33 -0.58
N PRO A 41 1.37 6.45 0.29
CA PRO A 41 0.98 6.83 1.64
C PRO A 41 2.18 6.90 2.57
N PHE A 42 2.27 7.98 3.31
CA PHE A 42 3.20 8.17 4.41
C PHE A 42 2.45 8.53 5.67
N ARG A 43 3.07 8.30 6.81
CA ARG A 43 2.59 8.73 8.10
C ARG A 43 3.57 9.74 8.67
N GLU A 44 3.08 10.92 8.92
CA GLU A 44 3.78 11.97 9.62
C GLU A 44 3.47 11.86 11.12
N ILE A 45 4.50 11.65 11.92
CA ILE A 45 4.40 11.40 13.36
C ILE A 45 5.01 12.62 14.07
N GLU A 46 4.21 13.32 14.87
CA GLU A 46 4.69 14.39 15.70
C GLU A 46 5.57 13.84 16.83
N GLN A 47 6.71 14.47 17.04
CA GLN A 47 7.62 14.16 18.14
C GLN A 47 7.46 15.18 19.25
N ASP A 48 7.57 14.73 20.50
CA ASP A 48 7.63 15.65 21.64
C ASP A 48 8.95 16.42 21.61
N ASP A 49 8.90 17.66 22.06
CA ASP A 49 10.09 18.49 22.20
C ASP A 49 11.05 17.87 23.22
N THR A 50 12.33 18.03 23.01
CA THR A 50 13.35 17.66 23.99
C THR A 50 13.14 18.47 25.26
N PRO A 51 13.03 17.84 26.45
CA PRO A 51 12.87 18.56 27.70
C PRO A 51 13.96 19.62 27.90
N THR A 52 13.60 20.77 28.47
CA THR A 52 14.52 21.89 28.69
C THR A 52 15.76 21.52 29.49
N MET A 53 15.65 20.54 30.42
CA MET A 53 16.79 19.98 31.14
C MET A 53 17.83 19.27 30.27
N PHE A 54 17.45 18.93 29.00
CA PHE A 54 18.33 18.28 28.02
C PHE A 54 18.56 19.16 26.79
N GLY A 55 18.25 20.46 26.82
CA GLY A 55 18.53 21.40 25.71
C GLY A 55 17.31 22.10 25.14
N GLY A 56 16.10 21.61 25.34
CA GLY A 56 14.84 22.28 24.96
C GLY A 56 14.61 22.43 23.45
N GLU A 57 15.16 21.53 22.63
CA GLU A 57 15.03 21.60 21.18
C GLU A 57 13.68 21.07 20.70
N LYS A 58 13.15 21.73 19.66
CA LYS A 58 11.98 21.22 18.93
C LYS A 58 12.40 20.10 18.00
N ASN A 59 11.72 18.97 18.12
CA ASN A 59 11.94 17.83 17.22
C ASN A 59 11.02 17.93 15.99
N PRO A 60 11.56 17.85 14.77
CA PRO A 60 10.73 17.81 13.57
C PRO A 60 9.90 16.53 13.52
N PRO A 61 8.75 16.53 12.84
CA PRO A 61 7.96 15.32 12.67
C PRO A 61 8.74 14.26 11.89
N LEU A 62 8.53 13.00 12.24
CA LEU A 62 9.10 11.85 11.55
C LEU A 62 8.14 11.36 10.47
N THR A 63 8.61 11.26 9.23
CA THR A 63 7.82 10.71 8.12
C THR A 63 8.27 9.29 7.80
N VAL A 64 7.33 8.35 7.85
CA VAL A 64 7.57 6.94 7.54
C VAL A 64 6.55 6.44 6.51
N TYR A 65 6.92 5.42 5.71
CA TYR A 65 5.98 4.79 4.81
C TYR A 65 4.83 4.14 5.59
N ASP A 66 3.58 4.44 5.21
CA ASP A 66 2.40 3.93 5.89
C ASP A 66 1.95 2.60 5.26
N CYS A 67 2.20 1.50 5.97
CA CYS A 67 1.79 0.16 5.55
C CYS A 67 0.45 -0.29 6.15
N SER A 68 -0.29 0.59 6.84
CA SER A 68 -1.57 0.25 7.47
C SER A 68 -2.72 0.03 6.46
N GLY A 69 -2.47 0.27 5.16
CA GLY A 69 -3.51 0.14 4.14
C GLY A 69 -4.62 1.18 4.31
N PRO A 70 -5.86 0.87 3.90
CA PRO A 70 -6.97 1.82 3.99
C PRO A 70 -7.53 2.00 5.40
N TYR A 71 -7.12 1.19 6.37
CA TYR A 71 -7.73 1.18 7.73
C TYR A 71 -7.51 2.47 8.52
N THR A 72 -6.50 3.23 8.19
CA THR A 72 -6.17 4.51 8.85
C THR A 72 -6.33 5.71 7.91
N ASP A 73 -6.96 5.51 6.77
CA ASP A 73 -7.29 6.55 5.82
C ASP A 73 -8.73 7.04 6.09
N PRO A 74 -8.92 8.30 6.52
CA PRO A 74 -10.25 8.82 6.85
C PRO A 74 -11.19 8.89 5.63
N ASP A 75 -10.65 8.88 4.41
CA ASP A 75 -11.43 8.93 3.17
C ASP A 75 -11.78 7.55 2.62
N ALA A 76 -11.22 6.48 3.21
CA ALA A 76 -11.44 5.13 2.73
C ALA A 76 -12.77 4.55 3.20
N LYS A 77 -13.52 3.99 2.25
CA LYS A 77 -14.71 3.19 2.54
C LYS A 77 -14.35 1.71 2.44
N ILE A 78 -14.47 0.99 3.53
CA ILE A 78 -14.12 -0.43 3.62
C ILE A 78 -15.42 -1.24 3.69
N ASP A 79 -15.62 -2.09 2.68
CA ASP A 79 -16.67 -3.10 2.66
C ASP A 79 -16.03 -4.49 2.81
N ILE A 80 -16.30 -5.16 3.92
CA ILE A 80 -15.72 -6.48 4.22
C ILE A 80 -16.07 -7.54 3.17
N ARG A 81 -17.19 -7.38 2.46
CA ARG A 81 -17.64 -8.30 1.40
C ARG A 81 -16.88 -8.08 0.10
N ARG A 82 -16.53 -6.84 -0.20
CA ARG A 82 -15.74 -6.47 -1.38
C ARG A 82 -14.24 -6.62 -1.16
N GLY A 83 -13.82 -6.61 0.10
CA GLY A 83 -12.42 -6.63 0.47
C GLY A 83 -11.70 -5.31 0.17
N LEU A 84 -10.39 -5.32 0.26
CA LEU A 84 -9.56 -4.13 0.06
C LEU A 84 -9.57 -3.66 -1.41
N PRO A 85 -9.42 -2.35 -1.66
CA PRO A 85 -9.30 -1.83 -3.02
C PRO A 85 -8.15 -2.48 -3.81
N ALA A 86 -8.37 -2.71 -5.09
CA ALA A 86 -7.33 -3.23 -5.98
C ALA A 86 -6.50 -2.07 -6.54
N LEU A 87 -5.51 -1.60 -5.78
CA LEU A 87 -4.73 -0.39 -6.05
C LEU A 87 -4.09 -0.33 -7.45
N ARG A 88 -3.72 -1.48 -8.01
CA ARG A 88 -3.03 -1.57 -9.30
C ARG A 88 -3.94 -1.92 -10.48
N ARG A 89 -5.25 -2.05 -10.25
CA ARG A 89 -6.18 -2.52 -11.29
C ARG A 89 -6.09 -1.65 -12.54
N ASP A 90 -6.28 -0.35 -12.38
CA ASP A 90 -6.36 0.58 -13.49
C ASP A 90 -5.03 0.61 -14.27
N TRP A 91 -3.91 0.57 -13.58
CA TRP A 91 -2.58 0.51 -14.21
C TRP A 91 -2.37 -0.76 -15.03
N ILE A 92 -2.86 -1.89 -14.55
CA ILE A 92 -2.77 -3.18 -15.24
C ILE A 92 -3.71 -3.21 -16.44
N GLU A 93 -4.93 -2.70 -16.30
CA GLU A 93 -5.92 -2.66 -17.38
C GLU A 93 -5.50 -1.71 -18.51
N GLU A 94 -4.95 -0.55 -18.16
CA GLU A 94 -4.46 0.45 -19.10
C GLU A 94 -3.33 -0.10 -20.00
N ARG A 95 -2.44 -0.94 -19.47
CA ARG A 95 -1.39 -1.59 -20.27
C ARG A 95 -1.92 -2.55 -21.32
N GLY A 96 -3.08 -3.13 -21.11
CA GLY A 96 -3.77 -3.95 -22.13
C GLY A 96 -3.12 -5.31 -22.43
N ASP A 97 -2.10 -5.71 -21.68
CA ASP A 97 -1.29 -6.91 -21.91
C ASP A 97 -1.73 -8.13 -21.07
N THR A 98 -2.81 -7.99 -20.33
CA THR A 98 -3.40 -9.06 -19.54
C THR A 98 -4.81 -9.40 -20.00
N GLU A 99 -5.26 -10.60 -19.66
CA GLU A 99 -6.64 -11.06 -19.80
C GLU A 99 -7.19 -11.56 -18.48
N VAL A 100 -8.49 -11.42 -18.28
CA VAL A 100 -9.22 -11.90 -17.11
C VAL A 100 -9.50 -13.37 -17.24
N LEU A 101 -9.26 -14.15 -16.20
CA LEU A 101 -9.61 -15.56 -16.14
C LEU A 101 -11.04 -15.72 -15.57
N PRO A 102 -11.78 -16.72 -16.03
CA PRO A 102 -13.15 -16.97 -15.58
C PRO A 102 -13.25 -17.43 -14.11
N GLY A 103 -12.13 -17.85 -13.52
CA GLY A 103 -12.07 -18.34 -12.16
C GLY A 103 -10.64 -18.62 -11.70
N PRO A 104 -10.45 -19.23 -10.54
CA PRO A 104 -9.15 -19.60 -10.01
C PRO A 104 -8.35 -20.48 -10.97
N SER A 105 -7.06 -20.22 -11.09
CA SER A 105 -6.15 -20.97 -11.97
C SER A 105 -5.53 -22.20 -11.30
N SER A 106 -5.57 -22.31 -9.97
CA SER A 106 -5.04 -23.43 -9.21
C SER A 106 -6.10 -24.53 -8.97
N ASP A 107 -5.67 -25.79 -8.87
CA ASP A 107 -6.55 -26.91 -8.51
C ASP A 107 -7.19 -26.67 -7.15
N TYR A 108 -6.41 -26.28 -6.17
CA TYR A 108 -6.90 -25.91 -4.85
C TYR A 108 -8.01 -24.84 -4.90
N GLY A 109 -7.84 -23.80 -5.69
CA GLY A 109 -8.86 -22.76 -5.86
C GLY A 109 -10.14 -23.30 -6.49
N ARG A 110 -10.02 -24.18 -7.49
CA ARG A 110 -11.16 -24.83 -8.15
C ARG A 110 -11.91 -25.77 -7.21
N GLU A 111 -11.20 -26.62 -6.47
CA GLU A 111 -11.78 -27.52 -5.47
C GLU A 111 -12.56 -26.75 -4.41
N ARG A 112 -11.97 -25.65 -3.91
CA ARG A 112 -12.66 -24.79 -2.92
C ARG A 112 -13.91 -24.12 -3.47
N LEU A 113 -13.99 -23.85 -4.76
CA LEU A 113 -15.22 -23.32 -5.37
C LEU A 113 -16.35 -24.35 -5.41
N THR A 114 -16.03 -25.62 -5.50
CA THR A 114 -17.02 -26.72 -5.59
C THR A 114 -17.38 -27.31 -4.23
N ASP A 115 -16.63 -27.01 -3.17
CA ASP A 115 -16.90 -27.54 -1.82
C ASP A 115 -18.20 -26.96 -1.23
N PRO A 116 -19.26 -27.78 -1.04
CA PRO A 116 -20.52 -27.27 -0.53
C PRO A 116 -20.44 -26.79 0.93
N LYS A 117 -19.45 -27.23 1.71
CA LYS A 117 -19.27 -26.83 3.10
C LYS A 117 -18.82 -25.33 3.19
N LEU A 118 -18.21 -24.82 2.14
CA LEU A 118 -17.72 -23.45 2.08
C LEU A 118 -18.71 -22.48 1.44
N THR A 119 -19.82 -22.98 0.89
CA THR A 119 -20.78 -22.15 0.14
C THR A 119 -21.35 -21.00 0.98
N ALA A 120 -21.67 -21.26 2.25
CA ALA A 120 -22.23 -20.25 3.16
C ALA A 120 -21.20 -19.17 3.60
N MET A 121 -19.90 -19.47 3.48
CA MET A 121 -18.80 -18.55 3.87
C MET A 121 -18.13 -17.88 2.67
N ARG A 122 -18.64 -18.14 1.47
CA ARG A 122 -18.04 -17.66 0.23
C ARG A 122 -18.64 -16.32 -0.15
N PHE A 123 -17.76 -15.37 -0.48
CA PHE A 123 -18.16 -14.11 -1.09
C PHE A 123 -17.99 -14.20 -2.60
N ASP A 124 -18.78 -13.42 -3.32
CA ASP A 124 -18.63 -13.30 -4.76
C ASP A 124 -17.21 -12.81 -5.11
N LEU A 125 -16.63 -13.41 -6.14
CA LEU A 125 -15.28 -13.06 -6.59
C LEU A 125 -15.28 -11.68 -7.23
N GLN A 126 -14.94 -10.67 -6.43
CA GLN A 126 -14.87 -9.28 -6.87
C GLN A 126 -13.60 -8.97 -7.69
N ARG A 127 -12.61 -9.84 -7.61
CA ARG A 127 -11.31 -9.70 -8.26
C ARG A 127 -10.94 -10.97 -8.99
N PRO A 128 -11.46 -11.15 -10.20
CA PRO A 128 -11.07 -12.31 -10.99
C PRO A 128 -9.56 -12.27 -11.26
N PRO A 129 -8.88 -13.42 -11.21
CA PRO A 129 -7.47 -13.50 -11.51
C PRO A 129 -7.19 -13.09 -12.96
N ARG A 130 -6.00 -12.56 -13.19
CA ARG A 130 -5.55 -12.14 -14.52
C ARG A 130 -4.26 -12.87 -14.86
N ARG A 131 -4.03 -13.09 -16.13
CA ARG A 131 -2.75 -13.59 -16.67
C ARG A 131 -2.28 -12.74 -17.84
N ALA A 132 -1.02 -12.87 -18.18
CA ALA A 132 -0.50 -12.29 -19.42
C ALA A 132 -1.26 -12.87 -20.62
N ARG A 133 -1.56 -12.04 -21.62
CA ARG A 133 -2.06 -12.51 -22.92
C ARG A 133 -1.01 -13.40 -23.59
N SER A 134 -1.46 -14.24 -24.51
CA SER A 134 -0.54 -15.09 -25.28
C SER A 134 0.54 -14.24 -25.94
N GLY A 135 1.81 -14.60 -25.75
CA GLY A 135 2.97 -13.87 -26.26
C GLY A 135 3.35 -12.60 -25.49
N ALA A 136 2.58 -12.18 -24.48
CA ALA A 136 2.91 -11.03 -23.64
C ALA A 136 3.77 -11.43 -22.44
N ASN A 137 4.58 -10.48 -21.97
CA ASN A 137 5.34 -10.57 -20.72
C ASN A 137 4.99 -9.35 -19.86
N VAL A 138 4.56 -9.59 -18.62
CA VAL A 138 4.06 -8.58 -17.68
C VAL A 138 4.98 -8.35 -16.48
N SER A 139 6.22 -8.85 -16.56
CA SER A 139 7.19 -8.58 -15.49
C SER A 139 7.71 -7.15 -15.57
N GLN A 140 7.98 -6.54 -14.41
CA GLN A 140 8.56 -5.18 -14.35
C GLN A 140 9.93 -5.13 -15.06
N MET A 141 10.71 -6.22 -14.99
CA MET A 141 11.97 -6.35 -15.72
C MET A 141 11.76 -6.22 -17.25
N HIS A 142 10.70 -6.82 -17.79
CA HIS A 142 10.38 -6.71 -19.22
C HIS A 142 10.12 -5.27 -19.63
N TYR A 143 9.32 -4.55 -18.85
CA TYR A 143 9.04 -3.14 -19.13
C TYR A 143 10.31 -2.28 -19.01
N ALA A 144 11.11 -2.50 -17.96
CA ALA A 144 12.36 -1.77 -17.76
C ALA A 144 13.34 -1.96 -18.94
N ARG A 145 13.50 -3.20 -19.45
CA ARG A 145 14.34 -3.47 -20.62
C ARG A 145 13.86 -2.80 -21.90
N ARG A 146 12.58 -2.45 -21.97
CA ARG A 146 11.99 -1.69 -23.07
C ARG A 146 11.99 -0.18 -22.85
N GLY A 147 12.60 0.31 -21.75
CA GLY A 147 12.61 1.72 -21.40
C GLY A 147 11.26 2.26 -20.92
N ILE A 148 10.34 1.38 -20.52
CA ILE A 148 9.01 1.75 -20.03
C ILE A 148 9.06 1.88 -18.51
N VAL A 149 8.77 3.08 -18.00
CA VAL A 149 8.57 3.33 -16.58
C VAL A 149 7.10 3.11 -16.27
N THR A 150 6.80 2.09 -15.49
CA THR A 150 5.43 1.77 -15.09
C THR A 150 5.02 2.59 -13.85
N PRO A 151 3.70 2.79 -13.61
CA PRO A 151 3.22 3.40 -12.37
C PRO A 151 3.74 2.70 -11.11
N GLU A 152 3.90 1.38 -11.16
CA GLU A 152 4.49 0.61 -10.03
C GLU A 152 5.95 0.97 -9.77
N MET A 153 6.76 1.17 -10.83
CA MET A 153 8.15 1.61 -10.68
C MET A 153 8.22 3.02 -10.08
N GLU A 154 7.36 3.91 -10.55
CA GLU A 154 7.29 5.27 -10.01
C GLU A 154 6.85 5.28 -8.54
N TYR A 155 5.85 4.47 -8.19
CA TYR A 155 5.42 4.30 -6.80
C TYR A 155 6.57 3.87 -5.89
N VAL A 156 7.33 2.87 -6.31
CA VAL A 156 8.51 2.39 -5.56
C VAL A 156 9.59 3.48 -5.48
N ALA A 157 9.85 4.19 -6.58
CA ALA A 157 10.84 5.26 -6.61
C ALA A 157 10.50 6.39 -5.62
N ILE A 158 9.23 6.83 -5.55
CA ILE A 158 8.78 7.84 -4.58
C ILE A 158 8.99 7.35 -3.15
N ARG A 159 8.56 6.12 -2.86
CA ARG A 159 8.73 5.51 -1.54
C ARG A 159 10.21 5.48 -1.10
N GLU A 160 11.09 5.03 -1.97
CA GLU A 160 12.52 4.87 -1.64
C GLU A 160 13.27 6.20 -1.63
N SER A 161 12.87 7.19 -2.46
CA SER A 161 13.48 8.52 -2.48
C SER A 161 13.26 9.26 -1.16
N LEU A 162 12.05 9.28 -0.63
CA LEU A 162 11.76 9.90 0.67
C LEU A 162 12.54 9.23 1.81
N ARG A 163 12.64 7.90 1.79
CA ARG A 163 13.46 7.17 2.74
C ARG A 163 14.93 7.53 2.64
N ARG A 164 15.44 7.67 1.42
CA ARG A 164 16.84 8.08 1.17
C ARG A 164 17.11 9.49 1.64
N GLU A 165 16.22 10.43 1.34
CA GLU A 165 16.35 11.82 1.79
C GLU A 165 16.37 11.93 3.31
N HIS A 166 15.46 11.23 3.99
CA HIS A 166 15.43 11.17 5.45
C HIS A 166 16.74 10.60 6.02
N TYR A 167 17.25 9.51 5.44
CA TYR A 167 18.53 8.93 5.85
C TYR A 167 19.71 9.89 5.64
N LEU A 168 19.77 10.54 4.49
CA LEU A 168 20.82 11.55 4.22
C LEU A 168 20.73 12.74 5.16
N GLN A 169 19.53 13.17 5.53
CA GLN A 169 19.35 14.24 6.50
C GLN A 169 19.81 13.80 7.89
N THR A 170 19.43 12.62 8.36
CA THR A 170 19.89 12.05 9.63
C THR A 170 21.44 12.01 9.70
N LEU A 171 22.09 11.63 8.59
CA LEU A 171 23.55 11.65 8.51
C LEU A 171 24.11 13.06 8.62
N ARG A 172 23.53 14.06 7.95
CA ARG A 172 23.98 15.47 8.08
C ARG A 172 23.87 15.96 9.51
N ASP A 173 22.77 15.64 10.17
CA ASP A 173 22.49 16.07 11.54
C ASP A 173 23.42 15.38 12.57
N SER A 174 24.08 14.28 12.19
CA SER A 174 25.08 13.60 13.05
C SER A 174 26.46 14.26 13.09
N GLY A 175 26.62 15.41 12.42
CA GLY A 175 27.82 16.24 12.48
C GLY A 175 28.81 16.00 11.32
N PRO A 176 30.06 16.50 11.46
CA PRO A 176 31.01 16.56 10.34
C PRO A 176 31.37 15.23 9.68
N ASP A 177 31.35 14.14 10.43
CA ASP A 177 31.62 12.82 9.86
C ASP A 177 30.42 12.28 9.07
N GLY A 178 29.20 12.62 9.49
CA GLY A 178 27.98 12.34 8.74
C GLY A 178 27.96 13.10 7.41
N GLU A 179 28.36 14.36 7.38
CA GLU A 179 28.50 15.12 6.13
C GLU A 179 29.50 14.51 5.14
N LYS A 180 30.64 14.01 5.63
CA LYS A 180 31.60 13.27 4.79
C LYS A 180 30.98 12.04 4.19
N MET A 181 30.18 11.30 4.98
CA MET A 181 29.49 10.10 4.54
C MET A 181 28.43 10.43 3.47
N VAL A 182 27.65 11.49 3.65
CA VAL A 182 26.70 11.98 2.64
C VAL A 182 27.40 12.31 1.33
N LYS A 183 28.50 13.06 1.37
CA LYS A 183 29.29 13.38 0.15
C LYS A 183 29.79 12.13 -0.56
N ARG A 184 30.15 11.08 0.18
CA ARG A 184 30.57 9.79 -0.40
C ARG A 184 29.40 9.05 -1.06
N LEU A 185 28.23 9.02 -0.42
CA LEU A 185 27.03 8.34 -0.93
C LEU A 185 26.44 9.03 -2.18
N LEU A 186 26.59 10.34 -2.30
CA LEU A 186 26.09 11.10 -3.46
C LEU A 186 27.02 11.02 -4.69
N ARG A 187 28.24 10.47 -4.55
CA ARG A 187 29.18 10.27 -5.67
C ARG A 187 29.06 8.92 -6.36
N GLN A 188 28.25 8.02 -5.81
CA GLN A 188 27.91 6.72 -6.38
C GLN A 188 26.63 6.82 -7.24
#